data_85925f0a6a1adfdcd5d3abfdb6660082
#
_entry.id   85925f0a6a1adfdcd5d3abfdb6660082
#
_cell.length_a   1.000
_cell.length_b   1.000
_cell.length_c   1.000
_cell.angle_alpha   90.00
_cell.angle_beta   90.00
_cell.angle_gamma   90.00
#
_symmetry.space_group_name_H-M   'P 1'
#
loop_
_entity.id
_entity.type
_entity.pdbx_description
1 polymer ?
#
loop_
_entity_poly.entity_id
_entity_poly.type
_entity_poly.pdbx_seq_one_letter_code
_entity_poly.pdbx_strand_id
1 'polypeptide(L)'
;DETNGRIRRGSKIEQITEDLKDIVRTKKERGLKAPWMNFVFCAMKSNIRELPDLVRLAAEIGMEEVKVVYLTVFGEDLLDESLWGHEELVKATFEEAVKVGDELGVVLKLPHCIGEDEAGDKQHKDCFVSWRDFFLGSDGYVRPCMSTPIHFFAYDKNKDFMEMWNAPEYQNYRALVNNQDR
;
A
#
# COMPACT_ATOMS: atom_id res chain seq x y z
N ASP A 1 -3.41 -19.36 -3.29
CA ASP A 1 -2.07 -19.62 -2.88
C ASP A 1 -1.04 -19.63 -4.03
N GLU A 2 -1.37 -20.19 -5.18
CA GLU A 2 -0.54 -20.12 -6.37
C GLU A 2 -0.21 -18.67 -6.76
N THR A 3 -1.21 -17.80 -6.72
CA THR A 3 -1.06 -16.37 -7.02
C THR A 3 -0.10 -15.69 -6.04
N ASN A 4 -0.24 -15.94 -4.72
CA ASN A 4 0.67 -15.38 -3.73
C ASN A 4 2.11 -15.87 -3.94
N GLY A 5 2.32 -17.16 -4.18
CA GLY A 5 3.65 -17.74 -4.43
C GLY A 5 4.31 -17.21 -5.70
N ARG A 6 3.52 -16.90 -6.75
CA ARG A 6 4.00 -16.28 -7.99
C ARG A 6 4.45 -14.82 -7.78
N ILE A 7 3.65 -14.04 -7.04
CA ILE A 7 3.91 -12.61 -6.79
C ILE A 7 5.00 -12.45 -5.73
N ARG A 8 4.94 -13.22 -4.65
CA ARG A 8 5.88 -13.16 -3.52
C ARG A 8 6.70 -14.45 -3.46
N ARG A 9 7.74 -14.53 -4.26
CA ARG A 9 8.61 -15.71 -4.34
C ARG A 9 9.14 -16.11 -2.97
N GLY A 10 8.95 -17.39 -2.61
CA GLY A 10 9.36 -17.94 -1.32
C GLY A 10 8.36 -17.72 -0.18
N SER A 11 7.26 -17.00 -0.42
CA SER A 11 6.16 -16.87 0.53
C SER A 11 5.35 -18.17 0.60
N LYS A 12 4.97 -18.58 1.82
CA LYS A 12 4.10 -19.73 2.09
C LYS A 12 2.90 -19.23 2.85
N ILE A 13 1.76 -19.10 2.18
CA ILE A 13 0.55 -18.52 2.76
C ILE A 13 0.04 -19.35 3.95
N GLU A 14 0.19 -20.66 3.90
CA GLU A 14 -0.21 -21.56 4.98
C GLU A 14 0.56 -21.24 6.28
N GLN A 15 1.88 -21.07 6.18
CA GLN A 15 2.70 -20.71 7.34
C GLN A 15 2.32 -19.32 7.88
N ILE A 16 2.15 -18.33 6.99
CA ILE A 16 1.73 -16.99 7.38
C ILE A 16 0.37 -17.04 8.09
N THR A 17 -0.57 -17.83 7.57
CA THR A 17 -1.90 -17.99 8.16
C THR A 17 -1.83 -18.60 9.56
N GLU A 18 -1.03 -19.64 9.77
CA GLU A 18 -0.85 -20.26 11.08
C GLU A 18 -0.18 -19.30 12.08
N ASP A 19 0.87 -18.59 11.65
CA ASP A 19 1.55 -17.59 12.49
C ASP A 19 0.57 -16.46 12.92
N LEU A 20 -0.28 -16.00 12.01
CA LEU A 20 -1.32 -15.00 12.30
C LEU A 20 -2.39 -15.53 13.26
N LYS A 21 -2.85 -16.78 13.08
CA LYS A 21 -3.79 -17.43 14.01
C LYS A 21 -3.20 -17.52 15.42
N ASP A 22 -1.92 -17.83 15.55
CA ASP A 22 -1.22 -17.89 16.83
C ASP A 22 -1.13 -16.52 17.50
N ILE A 23 -0.86 -15.46 16.72
CA ILE A 23 -0.87 -14.07 17.24
C ILE A 23 -2.26 -13.69 17.73
N VAL A 24 -3.30 -13.95 16.94
CA VAL A 24 -4.69 -13.63 17.32
C VAL A 24 -5.11 -14.41 18.57
N ARG A 25 -4.76 -15.70 18.65
CA ARG A 25 -5.02 -16.53 19.84
C ARG A 25 -4.34 -15.95 21.07
N THR A 26 -3.04 -15.65 20.98
CA THR A 26 -2.27 -15.08 22.10
C THR A 26 -2.85 -13.73 22.54
N LYS A 27 -3.27 -12.90 21.59
CA LYS A 27 -3.91 -11.61 21.83
C LYS A 27 -5.21 -11.78 22.66
N LYS A 28 -6.05 -12.75 22.27
CA LYS A 28 -7.30 -13.09 22.96
C LYS A 28 -7.05 -13.64 24.36
N GLU A 29 -6.16 -14.61 24.51
CA GLU A 29 -5.83 -15.24 25.80
C GLU A 29 -5.29 -14.25 26.83
N ARG A 30 -4.56 -13.24 26.37
CA ARG A 30 -3.98 -12.18 27.22
C ARG A 30 -4.88 -10.95 27.39
N GLY A 31 -6.05 -10.94 26.77
CA GLY A 31 -6.97 -9.78 26.80
C GLY A 31 -6.39 -8.51 26.18
N LEU A 32 -5.48 -8.66 25.20
CA LEU A 32 -4.79 -7.53 24.56
C LEU A 32 -5.64 -6.94 23.44
N LYS A 33 -5.69 -5.59 23.36
CA LYS A 33 -6.31 -4.87 22.25
C LYS A 33 -5.32 -4.55 21.11
N ALA A 34 -4.04 -4.63 21.38
CA ALA A 34 -2.96 -4.37 20.41
C ALA A 34 -2.14 -5.65 20.16
N PRO A 35 -1.47 -5.77 18.99
CA PRO A 35 -1.53 -4.85 17.85
C PRO A 35 -2.86 -4.91 17.10
N TRP A 36 -3.25 -3.82 16.44
CA TRP A 36 -4.26 -3.85 15.37
C TRP A 36 -3.67 -4.56 14.16
N MET A 37 -4.40 -5.51 13.59
CA MET A 37 -3.90 -6.35 12.52
C MET A 37 -4.72 -6.18 11.26
N ASN A 38 -4.03 -5.96 10.15
CA ASN A 38 -4.68 -5.85 8.85
C ASN A 38 -3.91 -6.59 7.75
N PHE A 39 -4.62 -7.00 6.72
CA PHE A 39 -4.02 -7.32 5.44
C PHE A 39 -3.93 -6.08 4.56
N VAL A 40 -2.82 -5.93 3.84
CA VAL A 40 -2.70 -4.96 2.75
C VAL A 40 -2.65 -5.74 1.44
N PHE A 41 -3.71 -5.60 0.65
CA PHE A 41 -3.87 -6.24 -0.64
C PHE A 41 -3.47 -5.29 -1.76
N CYS A 42 -2.39 -5.60 -2.48
CA CYS A 42 -2.01 -4.88 -3.68
C CYS A 42 -2.81 -5.44 -4.86
N ALA A 43 -3.84 -4.70 -5.27
CA ALA A 43 -4.75 -5.11 -6.33
C ALA A 43 -4.08 -5.00 -7.71
N MET A 44 -4.06 -6.11 -8.41
CA MET A 44 -3.53 -6.30 -9.75
C MET A 44 -4.55 -7.05 -10.60
N LYS A 45 -4.44 -6.97 -11.92
CA LYS A 45 -5.33 -7.67 -12.85
C LYS A 45 -5.36 -9.18 -12.60
N SER A 46 -4.22 -9.76 -12.26
CA SER A 46 -4.09 -11.20 -12.03
C SER A 46 -4.66 -11.70 -10.70
N ASN A 47 -4.84 -10.82 -9.70
CA ASN A 47 -5.27 -11.24 -8.36
C ASN A 47 -6.55 -10.58 -7.85
N ILE A 48 -7.06 -9.54 -8.48
CA ILE A 48 -8.18 -8.74 -7.93
C ILE A 48 -9.40 -9.59 -7.58
N ARG A 49 -9.69 -10.63 -8.36
CA ARG A 49 -10.81 -11.54 -8.14
C ARG A 49 -10.71 -12.36 -6.84
N GLU A 50 -9.52 -12.45 -6.26
CA GLU A 50 -9.27 -13.15 -5.00
C GLU A 50 -9.59 -12.28 -3.76
N LEU A 51 -9.94 -11.01 -3.95
CA LEU A 51 -10.20 -10.10 -2.83
C LEU A 51 -11.33 -10.57 -1.90
N PRO A 52 -12.50 -11.04 -2.40
CA PRO A 52 -13.53 -11.56 -1.51
C PRO A 52 -13.06 -12.76 -0.68
N ASP A 53 -12.22 -13.63 -1.26
CA ASP A 53 -11.68 -14.80 -0.54
C ASP A 53 -10.63 -14.36 0.50
N LEU A 54 -9.84 -13.31 0.24
CA LEU A 54 -8.96 -12.74 1.25
C LEU A 54 -9.76 -12.14 2.43
N VAL A 55 -10.91 -11.53 2.18
CA VAL A 55 -11.80 -11.03 3.24
C VAL A 55 -12.34 -12.19 4.09
N ARG A 56 -12.74 -13.31 3.46
CA ARG A 56 -13.14 -14.54 4.18
C ARG A 56 -12.00 -15.10 5.03
N LEU A 57 -10.80 -15.17 4.47
CA LEU A 57 -9.60 -15.61 5.19
C LEU A 57 -9.28 -14.68 6.38
N ALA A 58 -9.41 -13.37 6.20
CA ALA A 58 -9.24 -12.39 7.28
C ALA A 58 -10.20 -12.65 8.44
N ALA A 59 -11.47 -12.89 8.14
CA ALA A 59 -12.48 -13.25 9.13
C ALA A 59 -12.15 -14.58 9.85
N GLU A 60 -11.75 -15.60 9.11
CA GLU A 60 -11.37 -16.92 9.66
C GLU A 60 -10.21 -16.80 10.67
N ILE A 61 -9.20 -16.01 10.32
CA ILE A 61 -8.03 -15.77 11.19
C ILE A 61 -8.42 -14.91 12.40
N GLY A 62 -9.39 -14.00 12.24
CA GLY A 62 -9.78 -12.98 13.22
C GLY A 62 -8.99 -11.69 13.06
N MET A 63 -8.64 -11.36 11.82
CA MET A 63 -8.07 -10.05 11.47
C MET A 63 -9.14 -8.96 11.51
N GLU A 64 -8.75 -7.76 11.87
CA GLU A 64 -9.70 -6.65 12.03
C GLU A 64 -10.00 -5.92 10.72
N GLU A 65 -9.05 -5.93 9.76
CA GLU A 65 -9.16 -5.08 8.57
C GLU A 65 -8.49 -5.72 7.35
N VAL A 66 -9.06 -5.45 6.17
CA VAL A 66 -8.38 -5.62 4.86
C VAL A 66 -8.32 -4.26 4.18
N LYS A 67 -7.12 -3.79 3.87
CA LYS A 67 -6.87 -2.56 3.13
C LYS A 67 -6.43 -2.89 1.71
N VAL A 68 -7.09 -2.30 0.72
CA VAL A 68 -6.75 -2.46 -0.69
C VAL A 68 -5.97 -1.24 -1.18
N VAL A 69 -4.94 -1.48 -1.97
CA VAL A 69 -4.18 -0.44 -2.70
C VAL A 69 -4.00 -0.91 -4.14
N TYR A 70 -4.01 0.00 -5.09
CA TYR A 70 -3.67 -0.35 -6.47
C TYR A 70 -2.18 -0.57 -6.65
N LEU A 71 -1.83 -1.45 -7.57
CA LEU A 71 -0.46 -1.57 -8.05
C LEU A 71 0.01 -0.24 -8.64
N THR A 72 1.15 0.25 -8.17
CA THR A 72 1.86 1.34 -8.83
C THR A 72 2.77 0.75 -9.89
N VAL A 73 2.51 1.10 -11.14
CA VAL A 73 3.30 0.62 -12.29
C VAL A 73 4.58 1.45 -12.40
N PHE A 74 5.72 0.87 -11.99
CA PHE A 74 7.02 1.52 -12.06
C PHE A 74 7.81 1.18 -13.34
N GLY A 75 7.39 0.18 -14.10
CA GLY A 75 8.06 -0.28 -15.29
C GLY A 75 7.10 -0.94 -16.28
N GLU A 76 7.54 -1.07 -17.54
CA GLU A 76 6.73 -1.64 -18.61
C GLU A 76 6.34 -3.10 -18.37
N ASP A 77 7.16 -3.84 -17.65
CA ASP A 77 6.93 -5.23 -17.23
C ASP A 77 5.72 -5.42 -16.31
N LEU A 78 5.23 -4.34 -15.68
CA LEU A 78 4.06 -4.35 -14.82
C LEU A 78 2.79 -3.80 -15.48
N LEU A 79 2.86 -3.32 -16.72
CA LEU A 79 1.71 -2.74 -17.42
C LEU A 79 0.53 -3.71 -17.54
N ASP A 80 0.83 -4.98 -17.84
CA ASP A 80 -0.20 -6.03 -17.98
C ASP A 80 -0.93 -6.36 -16.69
N GLU A 81 -0.38 -5.97 -15.53
CA GLU A 81 -0.99 -6.13 -14.22
C GLU A 81 -1.79 -4.90 -13.78
N SER A 82 -1.76 -3.82 -14.55
CA SER A 82 -2.55 -2.62 -14.28
C SER A 82 -4.05 -2.90 -14.35
N LEU A 83 -4.80 -2.29 -13.45
CA LEU A 83 -6.26 -2.31 -13.48
C LEU A 83 -6.86 -1.12 -14.27
N TRP A 84 -6.02 -0.27 -14.83
CA TRP A 84 -6.49 0.81 -15.70
C TRP A 84 -7.17 0.23 -16.94
N GLY A 85 -8.38 0.72 -17.25
CA GLY A 85 -9.21 0.16 -18.32
C GLY A 85 -10.00 -1.12 -17.93
N HIS A 86 -10.02 -1.47 -16.62
CA HIS A 86 -10.76 -2.62 -16.09
C HIS A 86 -11.76 -2.20 -14.99
N GLU A 87 -12.37 -1.01 -15.13
CA GLU A 87 -13.23 -0.37 -14.13
C GLU A 87 -14.41 -1.25 -13.72
N GLU A 88 -15.07 -1.91 -14.67
CA GLU A 88 -16.20 -2.82 -14.39
C GLU A 88 -15.77 -4.02 -13.53
N LEU A 89 -14.59 -4.58 -13.80
CA LEU A 89 -14.03 -5.68 -12.99
C LEU A 89 -13.73 -5.20 -11.56
N VAL A 90 -13.12 -4.02 -11.43
CA VAL A 90 -12.80 -3.42 -10.13
C VAL A 90 -14.08 -3.22 -9.34
N LYS A 91 -15.07 -2.56 -9.94
CA LYS A 91 -16.35 -2.24 -9.30
C LYS A 91 -17.08 -3.49 -8.83
N ALA A 92 -17.27 -4.47 -9.71
CA ALA A 92 -17.95 -5.71 -9.37
C ALA A 92 -17.24 -6.46 -8.23
N THR A 93 -15.91 -6.52 -8.26
CA THR A 93 -15.15 -7.23 -7.21
C THR A 93 -15.20 -6.47 -5.88
N PHE A 94 -15.14 -5.13 -5.91
CA PHE A 94 -15.23 -4.33 -4.69
C PHE A 94 -16.61 -4.44 -4.05
N GLU A 95 -17.70 -4.40 -4.85
CA GLU A 95 -19.07 -4.59 -4.37
C GLU A 95 -19.22 -5.96 -3.68
N GLU A 96 -18.70 -7.02 -4.29
CA GLU A 96 -18.74 -8.36 -3.69
C GLU A 96 -17.91 -8.41 -2.39
N ALA A 97 -16.70 -7.84 -2.39
CA ALA A 97 -15.84 -7.85 -1.21
C ALA A 97 -16.43 -7.05 -0.04
N VAL A 98 -17.09 -5.91 -0.32
CA VAL A 98 -17.81 -5.11 0.70
C VAL A 98 -18.93 -5.95 1.32
N LYS A 99 -19.75 -6.61 0.50
CA LYS A 99 -20.82 -7.48 1.00
C LYS A 99 -20.27 -8.57 1.92
N VAL A 100 -19.20 -9.23 1.52
CA VAL A 100 -18.54 -10.26 2.36
C VAL A 100 -17.99 -9.67 3.64
N GLY A 101 -17.38 -8.47 3.58
CA GLY A 101 -16.86 -7.77 4.75
C GLY A 101 -17.95 -7.42 5.76
N ASP A 102 -19.08 -6.89 5.28
CA ASP A 102 -20.23 -6.56 6.10
C ASP A 102 -20.84 -7.79 6.77
N GLU A 103 -20.99 -8.90 6.02
CA GLU A 103 -21.51 -10.16 6.53
C GLU A 103 -20.61 -10.80 7.61
N LEU A 104 -19.29 -10.65 7.49
CA LEU A 104 -18.31 -11.29 8.38
C LEU A 104 -17.71 -10.34 9.44
N GLY A 105 -18.08 -9.07 9.42
CA GLY A 105 -17.59 -8.07 10.38
C GLY A 105 -16.12 -7.67 10.18
N VAL A 106 -15.59 -7.77 8.96
CA VAL A 106 -14.24 -7.34 8.59
C VAL A 106 -14.30 -5.94 7.97
N VAL A 107 -13.52 -5.01 8.51
CA VAL A 107 -13.43 -3.64 7.97
C VAL A 107 -12.69 -3.68 6.64
N LEU A 108 -13.34 -3.25 5.56
CA LEU A 108 -12.73 -3.16 4.25
C LEU A 108 -12.41 -1.70 3.89
N LYS A 109 -11.14 -1.40 3.64
CA LYS A 109 -10.69 -0.08 3.19
C LYS A 109 -10.31 -0.14 1.72
N LEU A 110 -11.16 0.41 0.88
CA LEU A 110 -10.96 0.46 -0.58
C LEU A 110 -10.34 1.80 -1.00
N PRO A 111 -9.52 1.82 -2.06
CA PRO A 111 -9.17 3.05 -2.75
C PRO A 111 -10.38 3.56 -3.56
N HIS A 112 -10.30 4.79 -4.07
CA HIS A 112 -11.30 5.28 -5.04
C HIS A 112 -11.36 4.36 -6.26
N CYS A 113 -12.57 4.13 -6.80
CA CYS A 113 -12.70 3.36 -8.03
C CYS A 113 -12.03 4.11 -9.20
N ILE A 114 -11.29 3.36 -10.02
CA ILE A 114 -10.71 3.90 -11.25
C ILE A 114 -11.86 4.37 -12.14
N GLY A 115 -11.76 5.58 -12.72
CA GLY A 115 -12.79 6.15 -13.60
C GLY A 115 -13.97 6.82 -12.90
N GLU A 116 -14.11 6.71 -11.59
CA GLU A 116 -15.00 7.58 -10.83
C GLU A 116 -14.27 8.93 -10.65
N ASP A 117 -14.42 9.81 -11.65
CA ASP A 117 -14.07 11.20 -11.46
C ASP A 117 -14.95 11.73 -10.30
N GLU A 118 -14.34 12.14 -9.22
CA GLU A 118 -14.99 13.01 -8.24
C GLU A 118 -15.49 14.22 -9.04
N ALA A 119 -16.77 14.21 -9.38
CA ALA A 119 -17.39 15.29 -10.12
C ALA A 119 -17.24 16.56 -9.28
N GLY A 120 -16.25 17.37 -9.59
CA GLY A 120 -16.13 18.72 -9.08
C GLY A 120 -14.85 19.12 -8.38
N ASP A 121 -13.97 18.22 -7.97
CA ASP A 121 -12.75 18.66 -7.27
C ASP A 121 -11.47 18.07 -7.90
N LYS A 122 -11.07 18.66 -9.04
CA LYS A 122 -9.69 18.54 -9.55
C LYS A 122 -8.70 19.32 -8.67
N GLN A 123 -8.94 19.38 -7.35
CA GLN A 123 -7.97 19.97 -6.46
C GLN A 123 -6.72 19.10 -6.50
N HIS A 124 -5.71 19.63 -7.15
CA HIS A 124 -4.35 19.13 -7.03
C HIS A 124 -4.00 19.04 -5.55
N LYS A 125 -3.94 17.82 -5.01
CA LYS A 125 -3.58 17.61 -3.62
C LYS A 125 -2.07 17.81 -3.49
N ASP A 126 -1.67 18.80 -2.75
CA ASP A 126 -0.27 19.06 -2.47
C ASP A 126 0.41 17.83 -1.84
N CYS A 127 1.61 17.53 -2.32
CA CYS A 127 2.42 16.46 -1.79
C CYS A 127 3.27 16.99 -0.61
N PHE A 128 3.00 16.50 0.59
CA PHE A 128 3.74 16.89 1.81
C PHE A 128 4.83 15.90 2.23
N VAL A 129 5.06 14.84 1.43
CA VAL A 129 6.01 13.77 1.78
C VAL A 129 7.40 14.32 2.10
N SER A 130 7.91 15.23 1.28
CA SER A 130 9.26 15.82 1.47
C SER A 130 9.42 16.74 2.68
N TRP A 131 8.32 17.11 3.36
CA TRP A 131 8.34 17.87 4.62
C TRP A 131 8.07 17.01 5.85
N ARG A 132 7.66 15.76 5.64
CA ARG A 132 7.27 14.84 6.70
C ARG A 132 8.19 13.64 6.83
N ASP A 133 8.67 13.11 5.70
CA ASP A 133 9.33 11.81 5.64
C ASP A 133 10.76 11.93 5.10
N PHE A 134 11.66 11.11 5.65
CA PHE A 134 13.03 10.95 5.17
C PHE A 134 13.20 9.52 4.66
N PHE A 135 13.53 9.38 3.38
CA PHE A 135 13.67 8.06 2.75
C PHE A 135 15.13 7.74 2.47
N LEU A 136 15.58 6.64 3.05
CA LEU A 136 16.88 6.04 2.76
C LEU A 136 16.64 4.73 1.99
N GLY A 137 17.13 4.67 0.76
CA GLY A 137 17.05 3.48 -0.08
C GLY A 137 18.01 2.38 0.40
N SER A 138 17.73 1.14 0.04
CA SER A 138 18.61 -0.01 0.32
C SER A 138 19.98 0.09 -0.38
N ASP A 139 20.08 0.95 -1.38
CA ASP A 139 21.30 1.32 -2.10
C ASP A 139 22.16 2.39 -1.38
N GLY A 140 21.69 2.86 -0.23
CA GLY A 140 22.38 3.87 0.59
C GLY A 140 22.15 5.32 0.15
N TYR A 141 21.23 5.58 -0.79
CA TYR A 141 20.92 6.93 -1.23
C TYR A 141 19.66 7.50 -0.57
N VAL A 142 19.72 8.77 -0.22
CA VAL A 142 18.58 9.55 0.25
C VAL A 142 17.73 9.99 -0.95
N ARG A 143 16.40 9.94 -0.79
CA ARG A 143 15.41 10.19 -1.84
C ARG A 143 14.29 11.10 -1.34
N PRO A 144 13.59 11.82 -2.23
CA PRO A 144 12.44 12.65 -1.81
C PRO A 144 11.24 11.81 -1.34
N CYS A 145 11.03 10.62 -1.90
CA CYS A 145 9.98 9.69 -1.49
C CYS A 145 10.30 8.27 -1.97
N MET A 146 9.52 7.28 -1.51
CA MET A 146 9.69 5.88 -1.90
C MET A 146 9.31 5.58 -3.36
N SER A 147 8.53 6.48 -3.99
CA SER A 147 7.93 6.27 -5.32
C SER A 147 8.68 7.02 -6.43
N THR A 148 9.96 7.32 -6.23
CA THR A 148 10.76 8.02 -7.25
C THR A 148 12.13 7.39 -7.42
N PRO A 149 12.67 7.35 -8.66
CA PRO A 149 14.05 6.94 -8.91
C PRO A 149 15.08 8.04 -8.59
N ILE A 150 14.64 9.26 -8.25
CA ILE A 150 15.54 10.40 -7.99
C ILE A 150 16.36 10.13 -6.74
N HIS A 151 17.67 10.23 -6.87
CA HIS A 151 18.62 10.22 -5.76
C HIS A 151 19.04 11.65 -5.43
N PHE A 152 19.02 12.01 -4.15
CA PHE A 152 19.55 13.27 -3.70
C PHE A 152 21.06 13.18 -3.47
N PHE A 153 21.45 12.38 -2.49
CA PHE A 153 22.85 12.18 -2.10
C PHE A 153 23.01 10.82 -1.40
N ALA A 154 24.25 10.34 -1.29
CA ALA A 154 24.56 9.18 -0.48
C ALA A 154 24.40 9.51 1.02
N TYR A 155 23.78 8.63 1.78
CA TYR A 155 23.66 8.79 3.23
C TYR A 155 25.03 8.78 3.90
N ASP A 156 25.29 9.76 4.75
CA ASP A 156 26.51 9.82 5.54
C ASP A 156 26.17 9.79 7.05
N LYS A 157 26.53 8.68 7.69
CA LYS A 157 26.29 8.48 9.13
C LYS A 157 27.03 9.46 10.04
N ASN A 158 28.03 10.19 9.53
CA ASN A 158 28.81 11.17 10.28
C ASN A 158 28.22 12.60 10.19
N LYS A 159 27.24 12.81 9.33
CA LYS A 159 26.54 14.09 9.20
C LYS A 159 25.37 14.17 10.18
N ASP A 160 25.12 15.38 10.66
CA ASP A 160 23.90 15.64 11.44
C ASP A 160 22.65 15.46 10.57
N PHE A 161 21.59 14.88 11.17
CA PHE A 161 20.34 14.62 10.47
C PHE A 161 19.72 15.90 9.89
N MET A 162 19.74 17.01 10.65
CA MET A 162 19.16 18.27 10.20
C MET A 162 19.97 18.93 9.08
N GLU A 163 21.27 18.68 9.02
CA GLU A 163 22.11 19.09 7.89
C GLU A 163 21.67 18.37 6.61
N MET A 164 21.47 17.04 6.69
CA MET A 164 20.97 16.25 5.56
C MET A 164 19.53 16.62 5.17
N TRP A 165 18.65 16.82 6.17
CA TRP A 165 17.25 17.19 5.96
C TRP A 165 17.10 18.56 5.28
N ASN A 166 18.03 19.48 5.53
CA ASN A 166 18.05 20.81 4.93
C ASN A 166 19.09 20.95 3.81
N ALA A 167 19.59 19.84 3.28
CA ALA A 167 20.49 19.86 2.15
C ALA A 167 19.89 20.57 0.92
N PRO A 168 20.72 21.19 0.07
CA PRO A 168 20.24 21.91 -1.11
C PRO A 168 19.30 21.10 -2.01
N GLU A 169 19.54 19.81 -2.14
CA GLU A 169 18.71 18.90 -2.93
C GLU A 169 17.28 18.81 -2.39
N TYR A 170 17.10 18.70 -1.07
CA TYR A 170 15.79 18.74 -0.43
C TYR A 170 15.11 20.09 -0.60
N GLN A 171 15.86 21.18 -0.41
CA GLN A 171 15.30 22.52 -0.53
C GLN A 171 14.83 22.80 -1.96
N ASN A 172 15.65 22.45 -2.95
CA ASN A 172 15.31 22.61 -4.37
C ASN A 172 14.08 21.77 -4.73
N TYR A 173 14.02 20.53 -4.27
CA TYR A 173 12.87 19.66 -4.53
C TYR A 173 11.58 20.22 -3.89
N ARG A 174 11.64 20.65 -2.64
CA ARG A 174 10.50 21.29 -1.94
C ARG A 174 10.01 22.54 -2.65
N ALA A 175 10.90 23.33 -3.22
CA ALA A 175 10.55 24.53 -3.98
C ALA A 175 9.81 24.20 -5.29
N LEU A 176 9.93 22.97 -5.81
CA LEU A 176 9.41 22.56 -7.11
C LEU A 176 8.17 21.67 -7.02
N VAL A 177 8.06 20.85 -5.96
CA VAL A 177 7.12 19.70 -5.95
C VAL A 177 5.66 20.11 -6.01
N ASN A 178 5.25 21.23 -5.46
CA ASN A 178 3.87 21.73 -5.48
C ASN A 178 3.73 23.01 -6.31
N ASN A 179 4.68 23.31 -7.15
CA ASN A 179 4.61 24.48 -8.01
C ASN A 179 3.69 24.19 -9.20
N GLN A 180 2.55 24.90 -9.27
CA GLN A 180 1.52 24.74 -10.32
C GLN A 180 1.87 25.47 -11.62
N ASP A 181 2.93 26.28 -11.66
CA ASP A 181 3.33 27.07 -12.82
C ASP A 181 4.21 26.30 -13.83
N ARG A 182 4.01 24.97 -13.94
CA ARG A 182 4.79 24.10 -14.85
C ARG A 182 3.92 23.35 -15.84
#